data_babfecbe607bd2e3b2f7766801f9bec4
#
_entry.id   babfecbe607bd2e3b2f7766801f9bec4
#
_cell.length_a   1.000
_cell.length_b   1.000
_cell.length_c   1.000
_cell.angle_alpha   90.00
_cell.angle_beta   90.00
_cell.angle_gamma   90.00
#
_symmetry.space_group_name_H-M   'P 1'
#
loop_
_entity.id
_entity.type
_entity.pdbx_description
1 polymer ?
#
loop_
_entity_poly.entity_id
_entity_poly.type
_entity_poly.pdbx_seq_one_letter_code
_entity_poly.pdbx_strand_id
1 'polypeptide(L)'
;GTEIGCFADGTVTARHVGTTTVTATADSGSAACTVEVQPRYNTFVEPAYELIGQTISHAEIDAVEKREKIEETKFSIAYKGELPYIKRVEYFYDVADEDELNAITVRFDKGYESEVKNFLSERYLPVPINAYVINFYTHYETLAAVKVVWSNREKEVVLQYGHNPKQIKQ
;
A
#
# COMPACT_ATOMS: atom_id res chain seq x y z
N GLY A 1 -3.27 8.33 7.63
CA GLY A 1 -4.36 9.13 8.21
C GLY A 1 -5.41 9.45 7.17
N THR A 2 -6.68 9.44 7.58
CA THR A 2 -7.80 9.80 6.71
C THR A 2 -7.77 11.30 6.46
N GLU A 3 -7.63 11.74 5.21
CA GLU A 3 -7.82 13.14 4.88
C GLU A 3 -9.31 13.47 4.82
N ILE A 4 -9.70 14.38 5.70
CA ILE A 4 -11.02 14.99 5.65
C ILE A 4 -10.83 16.49 5.40
N GLY A 5 -11.46 17.00 4.34
CA GLY A 5 -11.60 18.43 4.14
C GLY A 5 -12.79 18.94 4.96
N CYS A 6 -12.55 19.89 5.88
CA CYS A 6 -13.61 20.64 6.54
C CYS A 6 -13.69 22.04 5.92
N PHE A 7 -14.88 22.45 5.50
CA PHE A 7 -15.14 23.74 4.92
C PHE A 7 -15.80 24.67 5.94
N ALA A 8 -15.71 25.98 5.74
CA ALA A 8 -16.26 27.00 6.64
C ALA A 8 -17.79 26.92 6.81
N ASP A 9 -18.50 26.29 5.88
CA ASP A 9 -19.96 26.04 5.94
C ASP A 9 -20.33 24.79 6.75
N GLY A 10 -19.35 24.10 7.35
CA GLY A 10 -19.55 22.85 8.09
C GLY A 10 -19.61 21.59 7.23
N THR A 11 -19.42 21.70 5.92
CA THR A 11 -19.35 20.53 5.03
C THR A 11 -18.09 19.73 5.30
N VAL A 12 -18.22 18.41 5.39
CA VAL A 12 -17.12 17.46 5.58
C VAL A 12 -17.01 16.56 4.36
N THR A 13 -15.86 16.56 3.71
CA THR A 13 -15.59 15.68 2.54
C THR A 13 -14.50 14.67 2.88
N ALA A 14 -14.85 13.39 2.79
CA ALA A 14 -13.91 12.29 2.94
C ALA A 14 -13.13 12.08 1.64
N ARG A 15 -11.80 11.91 1.74
CA ARG A 15 -10.91 11.71 0.58
C ARG A 15 -10.31 10.31 0.51
N HIS A 16 -10.00 9.71 1.66
CA HIS A 16 -9.39 8.39 1.75
C HIS A 16 -10.06 7.52 2.80
N VAL A 17 -9.92 6.21 2.63
CA VAL A 17 -10.37 5.20 3.60
C VAL A 17 -9.68 5.39 4.94
N GLY A 18 -10.41 5.25 6.01
CA GLY A 18 -9.89 5.30 7.37
C GLY A 18 -10.83 5.96 8.36
N THR A 19 -10.35 6.17 9.57
CA THR A 19 -11.11 6.76 10.68
C THR A 19 -10.44 8.03 11.17
N THR A 20 -11.24 9.06 11.40
CA THR A 20 -10.76 10.32 11.96
C THR A 20 -11.80 10.96 12.88
N THR A 21 -11.38 11.93 13.68
CA THR A 21 -12.27 12.72 14.54
C THR A 21 -12.41 14.13 13.97
N VAL A 22 -13.65 14.57 13.83
CA VAL A 22 -14.01 15.96 13.48
C VAL A 22 -14.45 16.67 14.76
N THR A 23 -13.83 17.79 15.07
CA THR A 23 -14.16 18.61 16.24
C THR A 23 -14.71 19.96 15.78
N ALA A 24 -15.89 20.30 16.25
CA ALA A 24 -16.49 21.64 16.12
C ALA A 24 -16.25 22.41 17.43
N THR A 25 -15.77 23.65 17.33
CA THR A 25 -15.49 24.52 18.48
C THR A 25 -16.24 25.82 18.31
N ALA A 26 -16.92 26.26 19.38
CA ALA A 26 -17.60 27.55 19.51
C ALA A 26 -17.20 28.19 20.85
N ASP A 27 -17.57 29.46 21.06
CA ASP A 27 -17.26 30.18 22.31
C ASP A 27 -17.83 29.48 23.56
N SER A 28 -18.93 28.75 23.40
CA SER A 28 -19.64 28.02 24.47
C SER A 28 -19.09 26.61 24.74
N GLY A 29 -18.14 26.11 23.95
CA GLY A 29 -17.59 24.77 24.10
C GLY A 29 -17.23 24.09 22.79
N SER A 30 -16.87 22.81 22.89
CA SER A 30 -16.54 21.98 21.74
C SER A 30 -17.28 20.65 21.75
N ALA A 31 -17.56 20.11 20.56
CA ALA A 31 -18.11 18.77 20.36
C ALA A 31 -17.27 18.02 19.31
N ALA A 32 -17.11 16.72 19.48
CA ALA A 32 -16.36 15.88 18.55
C ALA A 32 -17.20 14.69 18.10
N CYS A 33 -17.03 14.28 16.84
CA CYS A 33 -17.59 13.03 16.32
C CYS A 33 -16.51 12.23 15.56
N THR A 34 -16.62 10.90 15.60
CA THR A 34 -15.79 10.02 14.81
C THR A 34 -16.44 9.82 13.45
N VAL A 35 -15.65 9.98 12.39
CA VAL A 35 -16.05 9.71 11.00
C VAL A 35 -15.22 8.54 10.49
N GLU A 36 -15.90 7.51 10.03
CA GLU A 36 -15.28 6.33 9.40
C GLU A 36 -15.62 6.31 7.91
N VAL A 37 -14.59 6.22 7.08
CA VAL A 37 -14.71 6.11 5.63
C VAL A 37 -14.46 4.67 5.22
N GLN A 38 -15.52 3.98 4.81
CA GLN A 38 -15.48 2.58 4.43
C GLN A 38 -14.91 2.39 3.02
N PRO A 39 -14.12 1.32 2.78
CA PRO A 39 -13.61 1.01 1.46
C PRO A 39 -14.73 0.53 0.53
N ARG A 40 -14.65 0.93 -0.73
CA ARG A 40 -15.49 0.39 -1.82
C ARG A 40 -14.84 -0.79 -2.51
N TYR A 41 -13.51 -0.78 -2.57
CA TYR A 41 -12.72 -1.77 -3.30
C TYR A 41 -11.97 -2.67 -2.32
N ASN A 42 -12.27 -3.97 -2.38
CA ASN A 42 -11.61 -5.01 -1.60
C ASN A 42 -10.94 -6.01 -2.56
N THR A 43 -10.15 -5.48 -3.49
CA THR A 43 -9.56 -6.22 -4.60
C THR A 43 -8.56 -7.28 -4.13
N PHE A 44 -7.83 -7.01 -3.06
CA PHE A 44 -6.85 -7.93 -2.48
C PHE A 44 -6.52 -7.56 -1.04
N VAL A 45 -5.83 -8.44 -0.34
CA VAL A 45 -5.21 -8.16 0.96
C VAL A 45 -3.80 -7.64 0.74
N GLU A 46 -3.49 -6.46 1.26
CA GLU A 46 -2.13 -5.93 1.17
C GLU A 46 -1.14 -6.82 1.94
N PRO A 47 0.08 -7.02 1.41
CA PRO A 47 1.13 -7.71 2.16
C PRO A 47 1.59 -6.86 3.36
N ALA A 48 2.40 -7.42 4.24
CA ALA A 48 2.95 -6.74 5.41
C ALA A 48 4.03 -5.71 5.03
N TYR A 49 3.66 -4.69 4.25
CA TYR A 49 4.58 -3.69 3.70
C TYR A 49 5.18 -2.76 4.76
N GLU A 50 4.57 -2.68 5.94
CA GLU A 50 5.08 -1.96 7.11
C GLU A 50 6.38 -2.55 7.67
N LEU A 51 6.73 -3.76 7.25
CA LEU A 51 7.98 -4.44 7.62
C LEU A 51 9.16 -4.05 6.73
N ILE A 52 8.93 -3.33 5.63
CA ILE A 52 10.00 -2.89 4.72
C ILE A 52 10.98 -1.96 5.46
N GLY A 53 12.28 -2.25 5.28
CA GLY A 53 13.38 -1.55 5.98
C GLY A 53 13.65 -2.05 7.38
N GLN A 54 13.02 -3.14 7.80
CA GLN A 54 13.32 -3.80 9.06
C GLN A 54 14.19 -5.02 8.81
N THR A 55 15.08 -5.30 9.78
CA THR A 55 15.78 -6.59 9.84
C THR A 55 14.79 -7.64 10.33
N ILE A 56 14.42 -8.55 9.45
CA ILE A 56 13.39 -9.56 9.70
C ILE A 56 13.73 -10.85 8.95
N SER A 57 13.73 -11.96 9.65
CA SER A 57 14.03 -13.26 9.06
C SER A 57 12.89 -13.81 8.19
N HIS A 58 13.21 -14.76 7.31
CA HIS A 58 12.23 -15.50 6.53
C HIS A 58 11.16 -16.16 7.39
N ALA A 59 11.55 -16.74 8.54
CA ALA A 59 10.61 -17.37 9.45
C ALA A 59 9.61 -16.39 10.09
N GLU A 60 10.03 -15.16 10.34
CA GLU A 60 9.14 -14.11 10.87
C GLU A 60 8.16 -13.62 9.80
N ILE A 61 8.58 -13.53 8.51
CA ILE A 61 7.64 -13.28 7.42
C ILE A 61 6.63 -14.42 7.30
N ASP A 62 7.07 -15.69 7.33
CA ASP A 62 6.18 -16.86 7.31
C ASP A 62 5.16 -16.85 8.46
N ALA A 63 5.50 -16.28 9.61
CA ALA A 63 4.60 -16.19 10.75
C ALA A 63 3.46 -15.17 10.57
N VAL A 64 3.68 -14.10 9.79
CA VAL A 64 2.69 -13.04 9.55
C VAL A 64 1.96 -13.21 8.22
N GLU A 65 2.63 -13.77 7.21
CA GLU A 65 2.04 -14.04 5.90
C GLU A 65 1.15 -15.30 5.96
N LYS A 66 -0.10 -15.16 5.52
CA LYS A 66 -1.10 -16.24 5.59
C LYS A 66 -1.27 -16.99 4.28
N ARG A 67 -0.59 -16.56 3.23
CA ARG A 67 -0.63 -17.20 1.92
C ARG A 67 0.25 -18.45 1.90
N GLU A 68 -0.05 -19.34 0.98
CA GLU A 68 0.76 -20.55 0.73
C GLU A 68 2.13 -20.18 0.15
N LYS A 69 3.22 -20.55 0.85
CA LYS A 69 4.58 -20.37 0.35
C LYS A 69 4.84 -21.29 -0.85
N ILE A 70 5.34 -20.75 -1.95
CA ILE A 70 5.60 -21.49 -3.19
C ILE A 70 7.07 -21.52 -3.58
N GLU A 71 7.87 -20.58 -3.06
CA GLU A 71 9.31 -20.53 -3.38
C GLU A 71 10.05 -19.78 -2.28
N GLU A 72 11.29 -20.18 -2.03
CA GLU A 72 12.20 -19.52 -1.12
C GLU A 72 13.62 -19.58 -1.68
N THR A 73 14.30 -18.46 -1.67
CA THR A 73 15.71 -18.32 -2.00
C THR A 73 16.42 -17.57 -0.87
N LYS A 74 17.72 -17.38 -0.96
CA LYS A 74 18.48 -16.58 0.00
C LYS A 74 17.96 -15.12 0.11
N PHE A 75 17.47 -14.57 -1.00
CA PHE A 75 17.12 -13.14 -1.11
C PHE A 75 15.63 -12.90 -1.36
N SER A 76 14.81 -13.92 -1.40
CA SER A 76 13.38 -13.75 -1.58
C SER A 76 12.55 -14.92 -1.05
N ILE A 77 11.30 -14.59 -0.66
CA ILE A 77 10.27 -15.56 -0.36
C ILE A 77 9.05 -15.22 -1.20
N ALA A 78 8.47 -16.22 -1.85
CA ALA A 78 7.29 -16.03 -2.65
C ALA A 78 6.10 -16.88 -2.18
N TYR A 79 4.94 -16.26 -2.27
CA TYR A 79 3.66 -16.84 -1.89
C TYR A 79 2.69 -16.81 -3.06
N LYS A 80 1.81 -17.78 -3.09
CA LYS A 80 0.68 -17.83 -4.02
C LYS A 80 -0.34 -16.76 -3.63
N GLY A 81 -0.89 -16.05 -4.62
CA GLY A 81 -1.99 -15.11 -4.35
C GLY A 81 -3.23 -15.80 -3.80
N GLU A 82 -3.92 -15.10 -2.91
CA GLU A 82 -5.17 -15.59 -2.28
C GLU A 82 -6.35 -15.64 -3.23
N LEU A 83 -6.26 -14.98 -4.38
CA LEU A 83 -7.31 -14.91 -5.41
C LEU A 83 -6.77 -15.34 -6.77
N PRO A 84 -7.58 -15.91 -7.67
CA PRO A 84 -7.11 -16.47 -8.94
C PRO A 84 -6.38 -15.47 -9.85
N TYR A 85 -6.68 -14.19 -9.73
CA TYR A 85 -6.06 -13.13 -10.51
C TYR A 85 -4.80 -12.54 -9.88
N ILE A 86 -4.44 -12.96 -8.68
CA ILE A 86 -3.18 -12.62 -8.02
C ILE A 86 -2.23 -13.79 -8.22
N LYS A 87 -1.24 -13.59 -9.07
CA LYS A 87 -0.32 -14.67 -9.46
C LYS A 87 0.71 -14.97 -8.38
N ARG A 88 1.25 -13.91 -7.76
CA ARG A 88 2.39 -14.04 -6.86
C ARG A 88 2.48 -12.82 -5.95
N VAL A 89 2.83 -13.06 -4.70
CA VAL A 89 3.31 -12.07 -3.73
C VAL A 89 4.72 -12.46 -3.36
N GLU A 90 5.69 -11.54 -3.46
CA GLU A 90 7.09 -11.85 -3.27
C GLU A 90 7.79 -10.77 -2.46
N TYR A 91 8.46 -11.19 -1.41
CA TYR A 91 9.25 -10.40 -0.47
C TYR A 91 10.71 -10.49 -0.88
N PHE A 92 11.39 -9.35 -1.03
CA PHE A 92 12.78 -9.26 -1.45
C PHE A 92 13.64 -8.68 -0.36
N TYR A 93 14.73 -9.33 -0.08
CA TYR A 93 15.76 -8.90 0.87
C TYR A 93 16.89 -8.14 0.17
N ASP A 94 17.58 -7.28 0.92
CA ASP A 94 18.72 -6.56 0.38
C ASP A 94 19.90 -7.54 0.13
N VAL A 95 20.66 -7.31 -0.94
CA VAL A 95 21.82 -8.17 -1.27
C VAL A 95 23.01 -7.87 -0.35
N ALA A 96 23.11 -6.66 0.17
CA ALA A 96 24.18 -6.23 1.06
C ALA A 96 23.87 -6.52 2.53
N ASP A 97 22.57 -6.51 2.90
CA ASP A 97 22.06 -6.90 4.21
C ASP A 97 20.96 -7.94 4.01
N GLU A 98 21.34 -9.21 4.09
CA GLU A 98 20.49 -10.36 3.74
C GLU A 98 19.26 -10.54 4.65
N ASP A 99 19.24 -9.85 5.79
CA ASP A 99 18.12 -9.87 6.74
C ASP A 99 17.25 -8.61 6.66
N GLU A 100 17.63 -7.58 5.87
CA GLU A 100 16.80 -6.39 5.68
C GLU A 100 15.77 -6.60 4.56
N LEU A 101 14.48 -6.49 4.89
CA LEU A 101 13.40 -6.52 3.91
C LEU A 101 13.39 -5.23 3.08
N ASN A 102 13.70 -5.32 1.80
CA ASN A 102 13.88 -4.18 0.92
C ASN A 102 12.61 -3.81 0.13
N ALA A 103 11.89 -4.79 -0.39
CA ALA A 103 10.71 -4.55 -1.21
C ALA A 103 9.74 -5.73 -1.20
N ILE A 104 8.48 -5.46 -1.57
CA ILE A 104 7.47 -6.49 -1.79
C ILE A 104 6.83 -6.24 -3.15
N THR A 105 6.61 -7.29 -3.94
CA THR A 105 5.87 -7.20 -5.20
C THR A 105 4.60 -8.04 -5.14
N VAL A 106 3.52 -7.53 -5.74
CA VAL A 106 2.30 -8.28 -6.00
C VAL A 106 2.03 -8.26 -7.50
N ARG A 107 1.86 -9.43 -8.10
CA ARG A 107 1.62 -9.59 -9.53
C ARG A 107 0.17 -9.96 -9.77
N PHE A 108 -0.52 -9.17 -10.59
CA PHE A 108 -1.92 -9.37 -10.97
C PHE A 108 -2.04 -9.67 -12.46
N ASP A 109 -3.12 -10.33 -12.83
CA ASP A 109 -3.55 -10.36 -14.23
C ASP A 109 -3.88 -8.96 -14.72
N LYS A 110 -3.49 -8.63 -15.96
CA LYS A 110 -3.66 -7.28 -16.53
C LYS A 110 -5.11 -6.82 -16.59
N GLY A 111 -6.06 -7.74 -16.70
CA GLY A 111 -7.49 -7.45 -16.68
C GLY A 111 -7.98 -6.75 -15.41
N TYR A 112 -7.22 -6.83 -14.31
CA TYR A 112 -7.56 -6.23 -13.02
C TYR A 112 -6.88 -4.87 -12.76
N GLU A 113 -6.33 -4.27 -13.79
CA GLU A 113 -5.66 -2.97 -13.72
C GLU A 113 -6.54 -1.88 -13.07
N SER A 114 -7.77 -1.75 -13.52
CA SER A 114 -8.69 -0.72 -13.03
C SER A 114 -9.06 -0.94 -11.57
N GLU A 115 -9.29 -2.19 -11.17
CA GLU A 115 -9.63 -2.56 -9.79
C GLU A 115 -8.46 -2.29 -8.85
N VAL A 116 -7.22 -2.63 -9.24
CA VAL A 116 -6.01 -2.33 -8.46
C VAL A 116 -5.81 -0.83 -8.32
N LYS A 117 -5.99 -0.06 -9.40
CA LYS A 117 -5.92 1.41 -9.35
C LYS A 117 -6.96 2.01 -8.42
N ASN A 118 -8.20 1.56 -8.51
CA ASN A 118 -9.29 2.05 -7.68
C ASN A 118 -9.04 1.72 -6.20
N PHE A 119 -8.62 0.49 -5.91
CA PHE A 119 -8.24 0.06 -4.56
C PHE A 119 -7.15 0.95 -3.96
N LEU A 120 -6.10 1.25 -4.72
CA LEU A 120 -4.99 2.08 -4.27
C LEU A 120 -5.40 3.57 -4.15
N SER A 121 -6.22 4.08 -5.08
CA SER A 121 -6.62 5.49 -5.11
C SER A 121 -7.54 5.89 -3.94
N GLU A 122 -8.28 4.94 -3.37
CA GLU A 122 -9.09 5.25 -2.18
C GLU A 122 -8.30 5.16 -0.85
N ARG A 123 -7.04 4.69 -0.90
CA ARG A 123 -6.15 4.54 0.27
C ARG A 123 -4.94 5.45 0.23
N TYR A 124 -4.45 5.75 -0.96
CA TYR A 124 -3.17 6.44 -1.20
C TYR A 124 -3.32 7.59 -2.17
N LEU A 125 -2.39 8.54 -2.11
CA LEU A 125 -2.33 9.67 -3.04
C LEU A 125 -1.64 9.26 -4.34
N PRO A 126 -2.36 9.21 -5.50
CA PRO A 126 -1.75 8.88 -6.78
C PRO A 126 -0.92 10.03 -7.34
N VAL A 127 0.28 9.75 -7.78
CA VAL A 127 1.17 10.67 -8.51
C VAL A 127 1.60 10.00 -9.82
N PRO A 128 0.99 10.33 -10.96
CA PRO A 128 1.40 9.80 -12.26
C PRO A 128 2.83 10.23 -12.59
N ILE A 129 3.66 9.27 -12.98
CA ILE A 129 5.04 9.51 -13.42
C ILE A 129 5.13 9.52 -14.95
N ASN A 130 4.47 8.56 -15.58
CA ASN A 130 4.34 8.46 -17.04
C ASN A 130 3.13 7.57 -17.42
N ALA A 131 2.97 7.24 -18.70
CA ALA A 131 1.85 6.43 -19.17
C ALA A 131 1.80 5.00 -18.58
N TYR A 132 2.90 4.52 -17.99
CA TYR A 132 3.05 3.15 -17.50
C TYR A 132 3.29 3.04 -16.00
N VAL A 133 3.54 4.16 -15.31
CA VAL A 133 3.94 4.18 -13.90
C VAL A 133 3.15 5.24 -13.15
N ILE A 134 2.47 4.79 -12.09
CA ILE A 134 1.84 5.67 -11.10
C ILE A 134 2.46 5.33 -9.75
N ASN A 135 2.96 6.34 -9.05
CA ASN A 135 3.35 6.19 -7.65
C ASN A 135 2.16 6.52 -6.77
N PHE A 136 1.98 5.73 -5.72
CA PHE A 136 0.99 5.98 -4.69
C PHE A 136 1.73 6.26 -3.37
N TYR A 137 1.40 7.35 -2.72
CA TYR A 137 2.05 7.77 -1.47
C TYR A 137 1.05 7.75 -0.32
N THR A 138 1.51 7.34 0.85
CA THR A 138 0.79 7.61 2.08
C THR A 138 0.90 9.11 2.40
N HIS A 139 -0.08 9.68 3.09
CA HIS A 139 -0.11 11.12 3.42
C HIS A 139 1.06 11.62 4.28
N TYR A 140 1.65 10.72 5.03
CA TYR A 140 2.84 11.03 5.82
C TYR A 140 4.03 10.54 5.02
N GLU A 141 4.96 11.44 4.70
CA GLU A 141 6.16 11.22 3.89
C GLU A 141 7.09 10.09 4.39
N THR A 142 6.66 9.32 5.38
CA THR A 142 7.44 8.35 6.13
C THR A 142 7.24 6.88 5.75
N LEU A 143 6.32 6.54 4.87
CA LEU A 143 6.03 5.14 4.58
C LEU A 143 6.07 4.81 3.08
N ALA A 144 6.27 3.55 2.80
CA ALA A 144 6.52 2.93 1.52
C ALA A 144 5.80 3.58 0.33
N ALA A 145 6.55 4.04 -0.66
CA ALA A 145 5.99 4.38 -1.94
C ALA A 145 5.47 3.11 -2.61
N VAL A 146 4.21 3.07 -2.94
CA VAL A 146 3.62 2.00 -3.72
C VAL A 146 3.79 2.38 -5.18
N LYS A 147 4.58 1.61 -5.93
CA LYS A 147 4.87 1.85 -7.34
C LYS A 147 4.11 0.85 -8.19
N VAL A 148 3.15 1.32 -8.97
CA VAL A 148 2.49 0.49 -9.97
C VAL A 148 3.31 0.51 -11.26
N VAL A 149 3.87 -0.61 -11.63
CA VAL A 149 4.62 -0.80 -12.88
C VAL A 149 3.80 -1.67 -13.82
N TRP A 150 3.48 -1.13 -14.99
CA TRP A 150 2.82 -1.89 -16.04
C TRP A 150 3.83 -2.69 -16.84
N SER A 151 3.76 -4.00 -16.82
CA SER A 151 4.49 -4.82 -17.78
C SER A 151 3.60 -5.17 -18.97
N ASN A 152 3.81 -4.47 -20.09
CA ASN A 152 3.14 -4.82 -21.35
C ASN A 152 3.60 -6.16 -21.94
N ARG A 153 4.79 -6.64 -21.57
CA ARG A 153 5.36 -7.89 -22.12
C ARG A 153 4.73 -9.14 -21.52
N GLU A 154 4.40 -9.10 -20.22
CA GLU A 154 3.93 -10.29 -19.48
C GLU A 154 2.42 -10.31 -19.28
N LYS A 155 1.70 -9.32 -19.78
CA LYS A 155 0.25 -9.16 -19.56
C LYS A 155 -0.12 -9.12 -18.08
N GLU A 156 0.71 -8.50 -17.27
CA GLU A 156 0.56 -8.37 -15.82
C GLU A 156 0.53 -6.92 -15.38
N VAL A 157 -0.09 -6.71 -14.23
CA VAL A 157 0.08 -5.51 -13.41
C VAL A 157 1.00 -5.88 -12.26
N VAL A 158 2.10 -5.18 -12.10
CA VAL A 158 3.03 -5.37 -10.99
C VAL A 158 2.90 -4.19 -10.03
N LEU A 159 2.50 -4.49 -8.80
CA LEU A 159 2.50 -3.58 -7.69
C LEU A 159 3.77 -3.81 -6.88
N GLN A 160 4.56 -2.76 -6.68
CA GLN A 160 5.76 -2.82 -5.86
C GLN A 160 5.63 -1.88 -4.67
N TYR A 161 5.75 -2.43 -3.49
CA TYR A 161 5.95 -1.70 -2.24
C TYR A 161 7.44 -1.48 -2.01
N GLY A 162 7.83 -0.31 -1.56
CA GLY A 162 9.23 0.02 -1.30
C GLY A 162 9.35 1.33 -0.53
N HIS A 163 10.56 1.67 -0.10
CA HIS A 163 10.82 2.93 0.55
C HIS A 163 10.59 4.13 -0.36
N ASN A 164 10.12 5.25 0.20
CA ASN A 164 10.05 6.50 -0.53
C ASN A 164 11.48 6.98 -0.86
N PRO A 165 11.84 7.10 -2.15
CA PRO A 165 13.20 7.50 -2.54
C PRO A 165 13.62 8.89 -2.04
N LYS A 166 12.70 9.71 -1.53
CA LYS A 166 13.03 11.00 -0.90
C LYS A 166 13.63 10.88 0.51
N GLN A 167 13.46 9.73 1.18
CA GLN A 167 13.99 9.50 2.53
C GLN A 167 15.43 8.95 2.55
N ILE A 168 15.94 8.45 1.44
CA ILE A 168 17.32 7.91 1.35
C ILE A 168 18.37 9.03 1.32
N LYS A 169 17.98 10.30 1.42
CA LYS A 169 18.89 11.46 1.37
C LYS A 169 18.92 12.29 2.66
N GLN A 170 18.86 11.65 3.83
CA GLN A 170 19.20 12.31 5.08
C GLN A 170 20.43 11.66 5.73
#